data_7e5ccd8e71d04a6d1abfe5b52fd2cb08
#
_entry.id   7e5ccd8e71d04a6d1abfe5b52fd2cb08
#
_cell.length_a   1.000
_cell.length_b   1.000
_cell.length_c   1.000
_cell.angle_alpha   90.00
_cell.angle_beta   90.00
_cell.angle_gamma   90.00
#
_symmetry.space_group_name_H-M   'P 1'
#
loop_
_entity.id
_entity.type
_entity.pdbx_description
1 polymer ?
#
loop_
_entity_poly.entity_id
_entity_poly.type
_entity_poly.pdbx_seq_one_letter_code
_entity_poly.pdbx_strand_id
1 'polypeptide(L)'
;DENGKLNMRRIKPWQVLPGWADEEHTKLNYAIRVYPMLVYDKKTEKEILKIEVYDKKGITKFIKDGGNIYPDGVDWQGPYFYAGDTGLGWDKIPLIAFKSNRNEQSLLKRVKGLQDALNIMLSNYTNAMEEDVRNTILVLKNYDGENLGEFRRNLATYGAVKVRNIDGSGGGVETLNIEVNSENYKVIIDLLKKAIIENAMGYDAKDDRLSGNANQMNIQSMYSDIDLDANKMETEYKASLQKLLWFVNTYLLQTKQGDFKNEKVDIVFNRNILINESEAIDNCSKSQNILSNETVIAQHPWVSDVQAELKKLKKQKEDNIESYGFPISRKAEDKNSKDDD
;
A
#
# COMPACT_ATOMS: atom_id res chain seq x y z
N ASP A 1 27.31 4.53 -11.89
CA ASP A 1 28.26 4.47 -10.79
C ASP A 1 29.67 4.86 -11.27
N GLU A 2 30.63 4.89 -10.37
CA GLU A 2 32.04 5.25 -10.66
C GLU A 2 32.68 4.34 -11.70
N ASN A 3 32.14 3.17 -11.95
CA ASN A 3 32.62 2.18 -12.94
C ASN A 3 31.86 2.30 -14.29
N GLY A 4 31.11 3.36 -14.51
CA GLY A 4 30.32 3.58 -15.74
C GLY A 4 29.12 2.64 -15.90
N LYS A 5 28.73 1.89 -14.86
CA LYS A 5 27.54 1.04 -14.90
C LYS A 5 26.30 1.83 -14.52
N LEU A 6 25.19 1.56 -15.23
CA LEU A 6 23.90 2.11 -14.87
C LEU A 6 23.49 1.58 -13.49
N ASN A 7 23.22 2.50 -12.57
CA ASN A 7 22.75 2.17 -11.23
C ASN A 7 21.42 2.88 -10.95
N MET A 8 20.49 2.19 -10.30
CA MET A 8 19.20 2.72 -9.90
C MET A 8 19.10 2.78 -8.39
N ARG A 9 18.70 3.94 -7.88
CA ARG A 9 18.57 4.19 -6.46
C ARG A 9 17.17 4.71 -6.14
N ARG A 10 16.53 4.11 -5.13
CA ARG A 10 15.29 4.64 -4.60
C ARG A 10 15.58 5.88 -3.74
N ILE A 11 14.86 6.96 -4.00
CA ILE A 11 14.90 8.19 -3.20
C ILE A 11 13.54 8.32 -2.50
N LYS A 12 13.59 8.76 -1.23
CA LYS A 12 12.39 8.99 -0.44
C LYS A 12 11.64 10.22 -0.98
N PRO A 13 10.33 10.16 -1.25
CA PRO A 13 9.60 11.26 -1.89
C PRO A 13 9.71 12.59 -1.13
N TRP A 14 9.72 12.56 0.19
CA TRP A 14 9.82 13.78 1.02
C TRP A 14 11.21 14.46 1.01
N GLN A 15 12.18 13.83 0.37
CA GLN A 15 13.51 14.42 0.16
C GLN A 15 13.59 15.19 -1.14
N VAL A 16 12.59 15.13 -2.02
CA VAL A 16 12.64 15.68 -3.37
C VAL A 16 11.58 16.76 -3.54
N LEU A 17 12.02 17.93 -3.97
CA LEU A 17 11.18 19.03 -4.41
C LEU A 17 11.27 19.08 -5.94
N PRO A 18 10.26 18.57 -6.67
CA PRO A 18 10.24 18.61 -8.11
C PRO A 18 9.81 19.99 -8.61
N GLY A 19 10.49 20.51 -9.62
CA GLY A 19 10.07 21.66 -10.41
C GLY A 19 9.54 21.20 -11.75
N TRP A 20 8.23 21.12 -11.89
CA TRP A 20 7.58 20.68 -13.11
C TRP A 20 7.52 21.78 -14.15
N ALA A 21 7.61 21.42 -15.41
CA ALA A 21 7.45 22.34 -16.54
C ALA A 21 5.98 22.48 -16.98
N ASP A 22 5.13 21.57 -16.54
CA ASP A 22 3.72 21.45 -16.90
C ASP A 22 2.84 21.21 -15.65
N GLU A 23 1.58 21.62 -15.71
CA GLU A 23 0.60 21.45 -14.64
C GLU A 23 0.26 19.97 -14.39
N GLU A 24 0.36 19.12 -15.39
CA GLU A 24 0.07 17.69 -15.31
C GLU A 24 1.22 16.87 -14.70
N HIS A 25 2.34 17.51 -14.34
CA HIS A 25 3.51 16.88 -13.76
C HIS A 25 4.10 15.76 -14.65
N THR A 26 4.10 15.98 -15.97
CA THR A 26 4.64 15.00 -16.94
C THR A 26 6.11 15.25 -17.28
N LYS A 27 6.53 16.53 -17.27
CA LYS A 27 7.89 16.95 -17.60
C LYS A 27 8.57 17.62 -16.43
N LEU A 28 9.65 17.01 -15.95
CA LEU A 28 10.48 17.59 -14.92
C LEU A 28 11.44 18.61 -15.53
N ASN A 29 11.46 19.84 -15.02
CA ASN A 29 12.36 20.89 -15.46
C ASN A 29 13.64 20.96 -14.59
N TYR A 30 13.48 20.76 -13.28
CA TYR A 30 14.56 20.58 -12.32
C TYR A 30 14.03 19.80 -11.11
N ALA A 31 14.93 19.32 -10.27
CA ALA A 31 14.55 18.77 -8.98
C ALA A 31 15.61 19.10 -7.94
N ILE A 32 15.17 19.34 -6.72
CA ILE A 32 16.06 19.60 -5.59
C ILE A 32 15.85 18.46 -4.59
N ARG A 33 16.93 17.76 -4.28
CA ARG A 33 16.93 16.75 -3.23
C ARG A 33 17.61 17.31 -1.98
N VAL A 34 16.94 17.19 -0.84
CA VAL A 34 17.47 17.63 0.46
C VAL A 34 17.41 16.44 1.42
N TYR A 35 18.54 16.12 2.04
CA TYR A 35 18.59 15.02 3.01
C TYR A 35 19.64 15.26 4.09
N PRO A 36 19.37 14.84 5.33
CA PRO A 36 20.33 14.93 6.41
C PRO A 36 21.46 13.92 6.24
N MET A 37 22.64 14.32 6.65
CA MET A 37 23.84 13.49 6.72
C MET A 37 24.61 13.78 8.00
N LEU A 38 24.97 12.74 8.74
CA LEU A 38 25.82 12.85 9.92
C LEU A 38 27.28 12.91 9.47
N VAL A 39 27.97 13.91 9.92
CA VAL A 39 29.41 14.09 9.73
C VAL A 39 30.12 14.21 11.08
N TYR A 40 31.33 13.71 11.14
CA TYR A 40 32.16 13.82 12.34
C TYR A 40 33.16 14.97 12.18
N ASP A 41 33.00 16.00 13.02
CA ASP A 41 34.03 17.03 13.16
C ASP A 41 34.87 16.69 14.38
N LYS A 42 36.09 16.18 14.13
CA LYS A 42 37.02 15.65 15.14
C LYS A 42 36.43 14.53 16.00
N LYS A 43 35.70 14.83 17.07
CA LYS A 43 35.06 13.87 17.97
C LYS A 43 33.57 14.15 18.19
N THR A 44 33.05 15.20 17.54
CA THR A 44 31.66 15.62 17.71
C THR A 44 30.87 15.25 16.49
N GLU A 45 29.75 14.56 16.70
CA GLU A 45 28.77 14.27 15.67
C GLU A 45 27.97 15.50 15.34
N LYS A 46 27.87 15.82 14.06
CA LYS A 46 27.13 16.96 13.56
C LYS A 46 26.26 16.56 12.40
N GLU A 47 25.01 16.97 12.43
CA GLU A 47 24.08 16.79 11.31
C GLU A 47 24.19 18.00 10.36
N ILE A 48 24.42 17.71 9.10
CA ILE A 48 24.38 18.67 8.00
C ILE A 48 23.31 18.28 6.99
N LEU A 49 22.80 19.24 6.22
CA LEU A 49 21.89 18.96 5.13
C LEU A 49 22.67 19.00 3.81
N LYS A 50 22.60 17.87 3.08
CA LYS A 50 23.07 17.80 1.70
C LYS A 50 21.93 18.23 0.78
N ILE A 51 22.27 19.07 -0.21
CA ILE A 51 21.35 19.58 -1.22
C ILE A 51 21.91 19.22 -2.59
N GLU A 52 21.15 18.49 -3.37
CA GLU A 52 21.48 18.10 -4.73
C GLU A 52 20.46 18.73 -5.68
N VAL A 53 20.91 19.54 -6.61
CA VAL A 53 20.07 20.13 -7.65
C VAL A 53 20.30 19.39 -8.96
N TYR A 54 19.25 18.84 -9.51
CA TYR A 54 19.25 18.08 -10.76
C TYR A 54 18.62 18.93 -11.85
N ASP A 55 19.35 19.16 -12.92
CA ASP A 55 18.85 19.83 -14.13
C ASP A 55 19.23 19.02 -15.38
N LYS A 56 18.98 19.56 -16.58
CA LYS A 56 19.35 18.86 -17.84
C LYS A 56 20.85 18.75 -18.06
N LYS A 57 21.64 19.60 -17.41
CA LYS A 57 23.10 19.68 -17.61
C LYS A 57 23.84 18.72 -16.71
N GLY A 58 23.32 18.49 -15.51
CA GLY A 58 23.98 17.64 -14.53
C GLY A 58 23.46 17.81 -13.11
N ILE A 59 24.33 17.59 -12.15
CA ILE A 59 24.05 17.69 -10.72
C ILE A 59 24.89 18.80 -10.12
N THR A 60 24.25 19.67 -9.34
CA THR A 60 24.92 20.67 -8.52
C THR A 60 24.72 20.31 -7.04
N LYS A 61 25.79 20.22 -6.26
CA LYS A 61 25.77 19.75 -4.88
C LYS A 61 26.13 20.87 -3.92
N PHE A 62 25.35 21.01 -2.85
CA PHE A 62 25.58 21.97 -1.79
C PHE A 62 25.46 21.31 -0.42
N ILE A 63 26.07 21.94 0.56
CA ILE A 63 25.93 21.63 1.98
C ILE A 63 25.28 22.83 2.68
N LYS A 64 24.25 22.55 3.45
CA LYS A 64 23.70 23.54 4.40
C LYS A 64 24.16 23.16 5.80
N ASP A 65 24.91 24.07 6.40
CA ASP A 65 25.39 23.97 7.76
C ASP A 65 24.93 25.20 8.54
N GLY A 66 24.09 24.98 9.55
CA GLY A 66 23.41 26.06 10.24
C GLY A 66 22.54 26.89 9.28
N GLY A 67 22.81 28.19 9.19
CA GLY A 67 22.08 29.11 8.30
C GLY A 67 22.67 29.28 6.91
N ASN A 68 23.88 28.76 6.64
CA ASN A 68 24.63 29.03 5.42
C ASN A 68 24.63 27.85 4.47
N ILE A 69 24.70 28.14 3.16
CA ILE A 69 24.79 27.14 2.09
C ILE A 69 26.13 27.33 1.38
N TYR A 70 26.88 26.24 1.24
CA TYR A 70 28.19 26.20 0.60
C TYR A 70 28.22 25.14 -0.50
N PRO A 71 29.06 25.31 -1.55
CA PRO A 71 29.35 24.22 -2.48
C PRO A 71 29.90 22.99 -1.76
N ASP A 72 29.52 21.78 -2.21
CA ASP A 72 29.95 20.52 -1.61
C ASP A 72 31.30 20.06 -2.20
N GLY A 73 32.38 20.60 -1.69
CA GLY A 73 33.74 20.28 -2.12
C GLY A 73 34.16 20.93 -3.45
N VAL A 74 35.19 20.39 -4.08
CA VAL A 74 35.73 20.92 -5.33
C VAL A 74 34.84 20.54 -6.52
N ASP A 75 34.29 19.32 -6.51
CA ASP A 75 33.46 18.77 -7.58
C ASP A 75 31.96 18.96 -7.28
N TRP A 76 31.60 20.16 -6.84
CA TRP A 76 30.21 20.51 -6.49
C TRP A 76 29.27 20.58 -7.70
N GLN A 77 29.82 20.67 -8.94
CA GLN A 77 29.09 20.59 -10.20
C GLN A 77 29.67 19.50 -11.07
N GLY A 78 28.83 18.68 -11.66
CA GLY A 78 29.27 17.62 -12.56
C GLY A 78 28.19 17.13 -13.49
N PRO A 79 28.59 16.51 -14.61
CA PRO A 79 27.67 15.84 -15.50
C PRO A 79 27.07 14.60 -14.81
N TYR A 80 26.05 14.00 -15.43
CA TYR A 80 25.46 12.77 -14.89
C TYR A 80 26.36 11.55 -15.03
N PHE A 81 27.17 11.50 -16.09
CA PHE A 81 28.10 10.42 -16.35
C PHE A 81 29.24 10.88 -17.25
N TYR A 82 30.30 10.09 -17.29
CA TYR A 82 31.46 10.34 -18.16
C TYR A 82 31.56 9.21 -19.20
N ALA A 83 31.90 9.59 -20.44
CA ALA A 83 32.32 8.68 -21.50
C ALA A 83 33.78 9.03 -21.85
N GLY A 84 34.76 8.28 -21.30
CA GLY A 84 36.14 8.71 -21.25
C GLY A 84 36.26 9.99 -20.42
N ASP A 85 36.94 11.00 -20.96
CA ASP A 85 37.15 12.30 -20.31
C ASP A 85 36.01 13.29 -20.57
N THR A 86 34.98 12.93 -21.38
CA THR A 86 33.91 13.82 -21.75
C THR A 86 32.73 13.61 -20.80
N GLY A 87 32.35 14.67 -20.08
CA GLY A 87 31.14 14.70 -19.25
C GLY A 87 29.88 14.78 -20.11
N LEU A 88 28.94 13.88 -19.91
CA LEU A 88 27.69 13.79 -20.65
C LEU A 88 26.49 13.94 -19.73
N GLY A 89 25.41 14.51 -20.27
CA GLY A 89 24.10 14.60 -19.64
C GLY A 89 23.11 13.68 -20.33
N TRP A 90 22.02 13.44 -19.62
CA TRP A 90 20.83 12.88 -20.24
C TRP A 90 20.01 14.02 -20.88
N ASP A 91 19.29 13.74 -21.96
CA ASP A 91 18.30 14.71 -22.50
C ASP A 91 17.17 15.00 -21.51
N LYS A 92 17.00 14.13 -20.51
CA LYS A 92 16.02 14.19 -19.44
C LYS A 92 16.70 14.12 -18.08
N ILE A 93 16.07 14.68 -17.07
CA ILE A 93 16.56 14.55 -15.69
C ILE A 93 16.37 13.10 -15.23
N PRO A 94 17.40 12.42 -14.70
CA PRO A 94 17.35 11.00 -14.34
C PRO A 94 16.64 10.76 -13.00
N LEU A 95 15.50 11.40 -12.82
CA LEU A 95 14.59 11.22 -11.69
C LEU A 95 13.21 10.86 -12.22
N ILE A 96 12.69 9.73 -11.77
CA ILE A 96 11.42 9.20 -12.21
C ILE A 96 10.49 9.11 -11.01
N ALA A 97 9.38 9.83 -11.05
CA ALA A 97 8.34 9.74 -10.05
C ALA A 97 7.44 8.53 -10.33
N PHE A 98 7.34 7.62 -9.37
CA PHE A 98 6.36 6.53 -9.37
C PHE A 98 5.15 6.98 -8.58
N LYS A 99 4.12 7.42 -9.28
CA LYS A 99 2.90 7.96 -8.68
C LYS A 99 1.93 6.83 -8.37
N SER A 100 1.26 6.89 -7.21
CA SER A 100 0.21 5.94 -6.86
C SER A 100 -1.11 6.22 -7.59
N ASN A 101 -1.32 7.48 -7.99
CA ASN A 101 -2.49 7.93 -8.75
C ASN A 101 -2.18 9.25 -9.45
N ARG A 102 -2.97 9.60 -10.46
CA ARG A 102 -2.82 10.83 -11.26
C ARG A 102 -2.87 12.11 -10.42
N ASN A 103 -3.69 12.12 -9.37
CA ASN A 103 -3.90 13.30 -8.54
C ASN A 103 -2.83 13.49 -7.46
N GLU A 104 -1.85 12.58 -7.36
CA GLU A 104 -0.75 12.59 -6.38
C GLU A 104 -1.23 12.70 -4.92
N GLN A 105 -2.43 12.17 -4.64
CA GLN A 105 -3.03 12.19 -3.31
C GLN A 105 -2.79 10.87 -2.59
N SER A 106 -2.40 10.97 -1.33
CA SER A 106 -2.27 9.78 -0.48
C SER A 106 -3.64 9.22 -0.11
N LEU A 107 -3.70 7.90 0.15
CA LEU A 107 -4.88 7.23 0.70
C LEU A 107 -5.35 7.90 2.01
N LEU A 108 -4.39 8.33 2.85
CA LEU A 108 -4.67 9.00 4.12
C LEU A 108 -5.56 10.23 3.94
N LYS A 109 -5.41 10.99 2.86
CA LYS A 109 -6.22 12.20 2.61
C LYS A 109 -7.72 11.88 2.49
N ARG A 110 -8.07 10.70 1.97
CA ARG A 110 -9.47 10.27 1.82
C ARG A 110 -10.11 9.91 3.17
N VAL A 111 -9.34 9.36 4.10
CA VAL A 111 -9.87 8.76 5.33
C VAL A 111 -9.52 9.51 6.60
N LYS A 112 -8.58 10.47 6.54
CA LYS A 112 -8.08 11.18 7.72
C LYS A 112 -9.20 11.76 8.58
N GLY A 113 -10.15 12.49 7.97
CA GLY A 113 -11.25 13.10 8.70
C GLY A 113 -12.15 12.08 9.40
N LEU A 114 -12.40 10.94 8.76
CA LEU A 114 -13.17 9.84 9.34
C LEU A 114 -12.41 9.16 10.49
N GLN A 115 -11.10 8.97 10.33
CA GLN A 115 -10.25 8.42 11.37
C GLN A 115 -10.16 9.36 12.59
N ASP A 116 -10.02 10.66 12.36
CA ASP A 116 -10.02 11.66 13.42
C ASP A 116 -11.37 11.66 14.17
N ALA A 117 -12.49 11.60 13.45
CA ALA A 117 -13.82 11.47 14.04
C ALA A 117 -13.97 10.20 14.88
N LEU A 118 -13.51 9.05 14.36
CA LEU A 118 -13.52 7.78 15.09
C LEU A 118 -12.72 7.87 16.39
N ASN A 119 -11.54 8.46 16.34
CA ASN A 119 -10.68 8.64 17.52
C ASN A 119 -11.35 9.53 18.58
N ILE A 120 -12.00 10.63 18.17
CA ILE A 120 -12.75 11.51 19.06
C ILE A 120 -13.92 10.77 19.69
N MET A 121 -14.69 10.02 18.89
CA MET A 121 -15.84 9.26 19.38
C MET A 121 -15.43 8.20 20.39
N LEU A 122 -14.34 7.46 20.12
CA LEU A 122 -13.80 6.46 21.05
C LEU A 122 -13.32 7.09 22.35
N SER A 123 -12.61 8.22 22.25
CA SER A 123 -12.15 8.96 23.44
C SER A 123 -13.32 9.47 24.28
N ASN A 124 -14.32 10.06 23.64
CA ASN A 124 -15.52 10.57 24.34
C ASN A 124 -16.29 9.42 24.99
N TYR A 125 -16.44 8.29 24.31
CA TYR A 125 -17.10 7.10 24.85
C TYR A 125 -16.33 6.57 26.07
N THR A 126 -15.03 6.45 25.99
CA THR A 126 -14.20 6.00 27.11
C THR A 126 -14.33 6.92 28.31
N ASN A 127 -14.24 8.25 28.08
CA ASN A 127 -14.40 9.24 29.13
C ASN A 127 -15.80 9.16 29.76
N ALA A 128 -16.84 9.06 28.92
CA ALA A 128 -18.22 8.95 29.40
C ALA A 128 -18.45 7.67 30.24
N MET A 129 -17.85 6.56 29.86
CA MET A 129 -17.90 5.31 30.62
C MET A 129 -17.15 5.40 31.95
N GLU A 130 -16.02 6.13 32.00
CA GLU A 130 -15.32 6.38 33.25
C GLU A 130 -16.07 7.31 34.17
N GLU A 131 -16.77 8.30 33.63
CA GLU A 131 -17.60 9.24 34.37
C GLU A 131 -18.86 8.56 34.92
N ASP A 132 -19.51 7.68 34.14
CA ASP A 132 -20.73 6.96 34.53
C ASP A 132 -20.52 6.13 35.80
N VAL A 133 -19.35 5.51 35.95
CA VAL A 133 -18.96 4.76 37.17
C VAL A 133 -18.80 5.69 38.39
N ARG A 134 -18.51 6.98 38.19
CA ARG A 134 -18.20 7.97 39.25
C ARG A 134 -19.33 8.94 39.53
N ASN A 135 -20.26 9.15 38.63
CA ASN A 135 -21.24 10.22 38.66
C ASN A 135 -22.64 9.73 38.96
N THR A 136 -22.81 9.06 40.09
CA THR A 136 -24.14 9.04 40.74
C THR A 136 -24.40 10.41 41.32
N ILE A 137 -25.20 11.24 40.63
CA ILE A 137 -25.68 12.51 41.19
C ILE A 137 -26.67 12.17 42.27
N LEU A 138 -26.32 12.47 43.52
CA LEU A 138 -27.24 12.34 44.63
C LEU A 138 -28.08 13.62 44.74
N VAL A 139 -29.37 13.49 44.48
CA VAL A 139 -30.34 14.55 44.68
C VAL A 139 -30.86 14.48 46.11
N LEU A 140 -30.51 15.46 46.90
CA LEU A 140 -30.95 15.56 48.30
C LEU A 140 -32.24 16.38 48.40
N LYS A 141 -33.27 15.77 48.93
CA LYS A 141 -34.55 16.44 49.24
C LYS A 141 -34.67 16.60 50.74
N ASN A 142 -34.86 17.83 51.22
CA ASN A 142 -35.08 18.14 52.65
C ASN A 142 -34.00 17.49 53.56
N TYR A 143 -32.72 17.64 53.22
CA TYR A 143 -31.61 17.17 54.04
C TYR A 143 -31.55 17.99 55.36
N ASP A 144 -31.42 17.27 56.48
CA ASP A 144 -31.37 17.86 57.83
C ASP A 144 -29.94 18.00 58.33
N GLY A 145 -29.09 18.68 57.56
CA GLY A 145 -27.72 18.93 57.88
C GLY A 145 -27.27 20.31 57.40
N GLU A 146 -26.13 20.81 57.91
CA GLU A 146 -25.63 22.15 57.64
C GLU A 146 -25.07 22.32 56.20
N ASN A 147 -24.42 21.29 55.65
CA ASN A 147 -23.80 21.40 54.34
C ASN A 147 -23.53 20.03 53.69
N LEU A 148 -23.15 20.05 52.38
CA LEU A 148 -22.89 18.84 51.61
C LEU A 148 -21.64 18.07 52.08
N GLY A 149 -20.70 18.72 52.75
CA GLY A 149 -19.51 18.05 53.31
C GLY A 149 -19.89 17.18 54.49
N GLU A 150 -20.81 17.64 55.35
CA GLU A 150 -21.39 16.88 56.44
C GLU A 150 -22.17 15.68 55.90
N PHE A 151 -22.97 15.86 54.85
CA PHE A 151 -23.68 14.79 54.18
C PHE A 151 -22.71 13.69 53.70
N ARG A 152 -21.64 14.03 52.97
CA ARG A 152 -20.65 13.06 52.52
C ARG A 152 -19.98 12.32 53.65
N ARG A 153 -19.63 13.01 54.72
CA ARG A 153 -19.03 12.45 55.93
C ARG A 153 -19.95 11.47 56.62
N ASN A 154 -21.22 11.86 56.81
CA ASN A 154 -22.22 11.01 57.43
C ASN A 154 -22.54 9.75 56.59
N LEU A 155 -22.63 9.89 55.28
CA LEU A 155 -22.81 8.78 54.36
C LEU A 155 -21.62 7.82 54.41
N ALA A 156 -20.36 8.34 54.41
CA ALA A 156 -19.17 7.52 54.44
C ALA A 156 -18.95 6.85 55.81
N THR A 157 -19.30 7.51 56.94
CA THR A 157 -19.07 7.03 58.29
C THR A 157 -20.18 6.09 58.78
N TYR A 158 -21.40 6.43 58.52
CA TYR A 158 -22.60 5.76 59.07
C TYR A 158 -23.40 4.97 58.03
N GLY A 159 -23.13 5.14 56.76
CA GLY A 159 -23.91 4.55 55.69
C GLY A 159 -25.35 5.07 55.59
N ALA A 160 -25.69 6.11 56.35
CA ALA A 160 -27.04 6.66 56.44
C ALA A 160 -26.98 8.18 56.56
N VAL A 161 -28.06 8.86 56.13
CA VAL A 161 -28.24 10.29 56.25
C VAL A 161 -29.63 10.62 56.79
N LYS A 162 -29.70 11.66 57.58
CA LYS A 162 -30.96 12.14 58.20
C LYS A 162 -31.64 13.13 57.28
N VAL A 163 -32.94 12.94 57.01
CA VAL A 163 -33.77 13.81 56.18
C VAL A 163 -34.94 14.33 56.99
N ARG A 164 -35.40 15.57 56.72
CA ARG A 164 -36.61 16.14 57.35
C ARG A 164 -37.85 15.76 56.55
N ASN A 165 -38.92 15.62 57.25
CA ASN A 165 -40.25 15.55 56.68
C ASN A 165 -40.97 16.88 56.96
N ILE A 166 -41.18 17.71 55.94
CA ILE A 166 -41.80 19.01 56.03
C ILE A 166 -43.11 18.97 55.28
N ASP A 167 -44.20 19.23 55.97
CA ASP A 167 -45.56 19.38 55.40
C ASP A 167 -46.03 18.24 54.44
N GLY A 168 -45.73 17.02 54.81
CA GLY A 168 -46.16 15.86 53.99
C GLY A 168 -45.24 15.56 52.78
N SER A 169 -44.27 16.41 52.55
CA SER A 169 -43.23 16.12 51.52
C SER A 169 -42.07 15.39 52.18
N GLY A 170 -42.01 14.07 51.91
CA GLY A 170 -40.91 13.25 52.47
C GLY A 170 -39.57 13.70 52.00
N GLY A 171 -38.59 13.81 52.95
CA GLY A 171 -37.18 13.98 52.58
C GLY A 171 -36.65 12.65 52.02
N GLY A 172 -35.66 12.72 51.15
CA GLY A 172 -35.07 11.52 50.56
C GLY A 172 -33.76 11.84 49.84
N VAL A 173 -33.08 10.76 49.51
CA VAL A 173 -31.92 10.77 48.60
C VAL A 173 -32.32 10.03 47.36
N GLU A 174 -32.34 10.70 46.25
CA GLU A 174 -32.54 10.10 44.94
C GLU A 174 -31.21 10.03 44.21
N THR A 175 -30.99 8.97 43.47
CA THR A 175 -29.88 8.83 42.59
C THR A 175 -30.30 9.15 41.17
N LEU A 176 -29.71 10.14 40.58
CA LEU A 176 -29.82 10.42 39.16
C LEU A 176 -28.69 9.73 38.44
N ASN A 177 -28.97 8.64 37.78
CA ASN A 177 -27.99 7.96 36.92
C ASN A 177 -28.06 8.57 35.53
N ILE A 178 -26.95 9.13 35.06
CA ILE A 178 -26.85 9.56 33.67
C ILE A 178 -26.32 8.34 32.93
N GLU A 179 -27.23 7.56 32.35
CA GLU A 179 -26.84 6.40 31.55
C GLU A 179 -26.20 6.86 30.22
N VAL A 180 -24.99 6.37 29.97
CA VAL A 180 -24.35 6.54 28.65
C VAL A 180 -25.07 5.64 27.66
N ASN A 181 -25.65 6.23 26.59
CA ASN A 181 -26.29 5.45 25.54
C ASN A 181 -25.20 4.71 24.69
N SER A 182 -24.72 3.59 25.22
CA SER A 182 -23.67 2.77 24.63
C SER A 182 -24.05 2.21 23.24
N GLU A 183 -25.34 1.97 22.99
CA GLU A 183 -25.84 1.52 21.70
C GLU A 183 -25.64 2.58 20.60
N ASN A 184 -25.94 3.82 20.86
CA ASN A 184 -25.72 4.91 19.90
C ASN A 184 -24.25 5.09 19.57
N TYR A 185 -23.37 5.03 20.58
CA TYR A 185 -21.93 5.07 20.35
C TYR A 185 -21.44 3.91 19.47
N LYS A 186 -21.90 2.70 19.74
CA LYS A 186 -21.57 1.50 18.96
C LYS A 186 -21.99 1.66 17.49
N VAL A 187 -23.23 2.09 17.24
CA VAL A 187 -23.74 2.30 15.88
C VAL A 187 -22.89 3.33 15.12
N ILE A 188 -22.56 4.46 15.76
CA ILE A 188 -21.74 5.50 15.11
C ILE A 188 -20.31 5.00 14.85
N ILE A 189 -19.70 4.30 15.79
CA ILE A 189 -18.36 3.71 15.64
C ILE A 189 -18.33 2.72 14.49
N ASP A 190 -19.34 1.85 14.38
CA ASP A 190 -19.43 0.86 13.31
C ASP A 190 -19.66 1.53 11.94
N LEU A 191 -20.49 2.58 11.88
CA LEU A 191 -20.64 3.41 10.66
C LEU A 191 -19.34 4.07 10.25
N LEU A 192 -18.58 4.65 11.19
CA LEU A 192 -17.29 5.29 10.89
C LEU A 192 -16.27 4.27 10.41
N LYS A 193 -16.18 3.08 11.05
CA LYS A 193 -15.31 2.00 10.59
C LYS A 193 -15.64 1.58 9.16
N LYS A 194 -16.92 1.38 8.87
CA LYS A 194 -17.36 1.01 7.52
C LYS A 194 -17.04 2.12 6.51
N ALA A 195 -17.33 3.38 6.85
CA ALA A 195 -17.02 4.52 6.00
C ALA A 195 -15.51 4.68 5.73
N ILE A 196 -14.63 4.37 6.71
CA ILE A 196 -13.19 4.37 6.52
C ILE A 196 -12.80 3.33 5.48
N ILE A 197 -13.30 2.11 5.58
CA ILE A 197 -12.99 1.02 4.64
C ILE A 197 -13.46 1.36 3.23
N GLU A 198 -14.72 1.82 3.09
CA GLU A 198 -15.31 2.20 1.80
C GLU A 198 -14.56 3.37 1.13
N ASN A 199 -14.28 4.44 1.88
CA ASN A 199 -13.53 5.58 1.35
C ASN A 199 -12.05 5.27 1.09
N ALA A 200 -11.50 4.27 1.77
CA ALA A 200 -10.17 3.74 1.47
C ALA A 200 -10.13 2.87 0.21
N MET A 201 -11.27 2.61 -0.44
CA MET A 201 -11.38 1.63 -1.52
C MET A 201 -10.88 0.24 -1.08
N GLY A 202 -11.14 -0.10 0.19
CA GLY A 202 -10.77 -1.37 0.79
C GLY A 202 -11.94 -2.34 0.87
N TYR A 203 -11.67 -3.52 1.43
CA TYR A 203 -12.73 -4.45 1.83
C TYR A 203 -12.55 -4.84 3.30
N ASP A 204 -13.64 -5.18 3.96
CA ASP A 204 -13.58 -5.73 5.31
C ASP A 204 -13.38 -7.25 5.24
N ALA A 205 -12.21 -7.72 5.67
CA ALA A 205 -11.90 -9.15 5.72
C ALA A 205 -12.78 -9.93 6.73
N LYS A 206 -13.51 -9.22 7.60
CA LYS A 206 -14.44 -9.79 8.58
C LYS A 206 -15.91 -9.64 8.17
N ASP A 207 -16.17 -9.21 6.93
CA ASP A 207 -17.53 -9.10 6.40
C ASP A 207 -18.17 -10.49 6.35
N ASP A 208 -19.39 -10.59 6.84
CA ASP A 208 -20.16 -11.84 6.90
C ASP A 208 -20.38 -12.48 5.52
N ARG A 209 -20.27 -11.69 4.44
CA ARG A 209 -20.32 -12.18 3.05
C ARG A 209 -19.16 -13.08 2.67
N LEU A 210 -18.05 -13.05 3.43
CA LEU A 210 -16.91 -13.97 3.30
C LEU A 210 -17.03 -15.19 4.19
N SER A 211 -17.95 -15.19 5.17
CA SER A 211 -18.18 -16.32 6.06
C SER A 211 -18.87 -17.45 5.29
N GLY A 212 -18.24 -18.63 5.24
CA GLY A 212 -18.72 -19.79 4.50
C GLY A 212 -18.18 -19.89 3.08
N ASN A 213 -18.90 -20.59 2.20
CA ASN A 213 -18.56 -20.71 0.77
C ASN A 213 -19.03 -19.46 0.00
N ALA A 214 -18.28 -18.35 0.12
CA ALA A 214 -18.55 -17.18 -0.71
C ALA A 214 -18.40 -17.57 -2.21
N ASN A 215 -19.42 -17.28 -3.01
CA ASN A 215 -19.31 -17.51 -4.45
C ASN A 215 -18.35 -16.50 -5.10
N GLN A 216 -17.80 -16.85 -6.26
CA GLN A 216 -16.81 -16.03 -6.95
C GLN A 216 -17.34 -14.62 -7.28
N MET A 217 -18.63 -14.44 -7.55
CA MET A 217 -19.25 -13.13 -7.82
C MET A 217 -19.22 -12.23 -6.60
N ASN A 218 -19.47 -12.76 -5.39
CA ASN A 218 -19.38 -11.99 -4.16
C ASN A 218 -17.94 -11.55 -3.89
N ILE A 219 -16.99 -12.45 -4.08
CA ILE A 219 -15.56 -12.15 -3.96
C ILE A 219 -15.18 -11.04 -4.95
N GLN A 220 -15.53 -11.14 -6.22
CA GLN A 220 -15.24 -10.11 -7.22
C GLN A 220 -15.89 -8.77 -6.89
N SER A 221 -17.14 -8.76 -6.41
CA SER A 221 -17.83 -7.55 -5.99
C SER A 221 -17.10 -6.85 -4.85
N MET A 222 -16.58 -7.60 -3.88
CA MET A 222 -15.83 -7.05 -2.74
C MET A 222 -14.48 -6.47 -3.15
N TYR A 223 -13.83 -7.06 -4.15
CA TYR A 223 -12.54 -6.59 -4.65
C TYR A 223 -12.65 -5.48 -5.70
N SER A 224 -13.86 -5.14 -6.18
CA SER A 224 -14.07 -4.18 -7.28
C SER A 224 -13.44 -2.82 -7.02
N ASP A 225 -13.58 -2.29 -5.81
CA ASP A 225 -13.05 -0.98 -5.43
C ASP A 225 -11.52 -1.00 -5.33
N ILE A 226 -10.95 -2.07 -4.77
CA ILE A 226 -9.50 -2.30 -4.72
C ILE A 226 -8.94 -2.39 -6.15
N ASP A 227 -9.63 -3.12 -7.04
CA ASP A 227 -9.21 -3.26 -8.42
C ASP A 227 -9.22 -1.94 -9.17
N LEU A 228 -10.22 -1.08 -8.92
CA LEU A 228 -10.24 0.26 -9.51
C LEU A 228 -9.03 1.11 -9.08
N ASP A 229 -8.67 1.08 -7.81
CA ASP A 229 -7.50 1.81 -7.31
C ASP A 229 -6.18 1.17 -7.81
N ALA A 230 -6.12 -0.17 -7.85
CA ALA A 230 -5.00 -0.91 -8.42
C ALA A 230 -4.80 -0.59 -9.91
N ASN A 231 -5.88 -0.52 -10.71
CA ASN A 231 -5.82 -0.14 -12.13
C ASN A 231 -5.26 1.26 -12.33
N LYS A 232 -5.66 2.23 -11.48
CA LYS A 232 -5.11 3.59 -11.51
C LYS A 232 -3.60 3.57 -11.22
N MET A 233 -3.19 2.84 -10.19
CA MET A 233 -1.78 2.72 -9.82
C MET A 233 -0.97 2.02 -10.90
N GLU A 234 -1.46 0.93 -11.49
CA GLU A 234 -0.80 0.24 -12.61
C GLU A 234 -0.55 1.16 -13.79
N THR A 235 -1.53 1.98 -14.16
CA THR A 235 -1.42 2.91 -15.28
C THR A 235 -0.27 3.89 -15.06
N GLU A 236 -0.19 4.49 -13.87
CA GLU A 236 0.88 5.42 -13.51
C GLU A 236 2.25 4.73 -13.42
N TYR A 237 2.30 3.51 -12.87
CA TYR A 237 3.53 2.73 -12.78
C TYR A 237 4.03 2.29 -14.16
N LYS A 238 3.14 1.86 -15.06
CA LYS A 238 3.51 1.54 -16.45
C LYS A 238 4.12 2.74 -17.16
N ALA A 239 3.52 3.92 -17.00
CA ALA A 239 4.07 5.16 -17.55
C ALA A 239 5.46 5.50 -16.98
N SER A 240 5.66 5.29 -15.67
CA SER A 240 6.94 5.51 -15.00
C SER A 240 8.00 4.50 -15.45
N LEU A 241 7.63 3.23 -15.58
CA LEU A 241 8.51 2.17 -16.09
C LEU A 241 8.91 2.39 -17.55
N GLN A 242 8.01 2.91 -18.39
CA GLN A 242 8.37 3.30 -19.76
C GLN A 242 9.40 4.44 -19.79
N LYS A 243 9.27 5.43 -18.86
CA LYS A 243 10.31 6.45 -18.69
C LYS A 243 11.66 5.84 -18.27
N LEU A 244 11.63 4.85 -17.37
CA LEU A 244 12.82 4.12 -16.94
C LEU A 244 13.48 3.35 -18.10
N LEU A 245 12.68 2.64 -18.89
CA LEU A 245 13.17 1.91 -20.08
C LEU A 245 13.85 2.85 -21.08
N TRP A 246 13.39 4.09 -21.20
CA TRP A 246 14.06 5.07 -22.05
C TRP A 246 15.50 5.32 -21.57
N PHE A 247 15.76 5.46 -20.27
CA PHE A 247 17.11 5.63 -19.74
C PHE A 247 17.96 4.37 -19.93
N VAL A 248 17.38 3.19 -19.72
CA VAL A 248 18.06 1.91 -19.94
C VAL A 248 18.46 1.77 -21.41
N ASN A 249 17.55 2.01 -22.34
CA ASN A 249 17.83 1.90 -23.78
C ASN A 249 18.87 2.93 -24.23
N THR A 250 18.83 4.15 -23.71
CA THR A 250 19.83 5.18 -23.99
C THR A 250 21.20 4.75 -23.51
N TYR A 251 21.29 4.16 -22.33
CA TYR A 251 22.54 3.61 -21.78
C TYR A 251 23.08 2.46 -22.65
N LEU A 252 22.23 1.50 -23.02
CA LEU A 252 22.61 0.35 -23.86
C LEU A 252 23.11 0.79 -25.24
N LEU A 253 22.46 1.78 -25.84
CA LEU A 253 22.89 2.38 -27.11
C LEU A 253 24.27 3.03 -26.97
N GLN A 254 24.48 3.85 -25.95
CA GLN A 254 25.74 4.57 -25.73
C GLN A 254 26.89 3.64 -25.39
N THR A 255 26.63 2.53 -24.68
CA THR A 255 27.64 1.50 -24.37
C THR A 255 27.85 0.48 -25.49
N LYS A 256 27.21 0.68 -26.65
CA LYS A 256 27.30 -0.21 -27.83
C LYS A 256 26.83 -1.63 -27.58
N GLN A 257 25.94 -1.83 -26.63
CA GLN A 257 25.37 -3.16 -26.32
C GLN A 257 24.16 -3.50 -27.21
N GLY A 258 23.55 -2.51 -27.86
CA GLY A 258 22.45 -2.69 -28.79
C GLY A 258 21.52 -1.47 -28.83
N ASP A 259 20.70 -1.40 -29.88
CA ASP A 259 19.59 -0.44 -29.97
C ASP A 259 18.26 -1.17 -29.81
N PHE A 260 17.64 -1.00 -28.65
CA PHE A 260 16.37 -1.64 -28.30
C PHE A 260 15.18 -0.66 -28.29
N LYS A 261 15.35 0.51 -28.93
CA LYS A 261 14.34 1.57 -28.92
C LYS A 261 12.98 1.14 -29.49
N ASN A 262 13.00 0.21 -30.45
CA ASN A 262 11.80 -0.30 -31.13
C ASN A 262 11.25 -1.59 -30.51
N GLU A 263 11.94 -2.12 -29.50
CA GLU A 263 11.49 -3.31 -28.79
C GLU A 263 10.32 -2.99 -27.86
N LYS A 264 9.28 -3.83 -27.93
CA LYS A 264 8.12 -3.70 -27.07
C LYS A 264 8.31 -4.53 -25.81
N VAL A 265 8.29 -3.86 -24.65
CA VAL A 265 8.32 -4.51 -23.34
C VAL A 265 6.93 -4.45 -22.74
N ASP A 266 6.31 -5.61 -22.57
CA ASP A 266 5.03 -5.73 -21.89
C ASP A 266 5.25 -5.89 -20.36
N ILE A 267 4.62 -5.01 -19.61
CA ILE A 267 4.71 -4.98 -18.15
C ILE A 267 3.42 -5.53 -17.57
N VAL A 268 3.51 -6.68 -16.90
CA VAL A 268 2.38 -7.37 -16.30
C VAL A 268 2.48 -7.27 -14.77
N PHE A 269 1.39 -6.81 -14.15
CA PHE A 269 1.24 -6.79 -12.70
C PHE A 269 0.38 -7.98 -12.28
N ASN A 270 0.93 -8.89 -11.50
CA ASN A 270 0.18 -10.00 -10.95
C ASN A 270 -0.61 -9.54 -9.72
N ARG A 271 -1.89 -9.89 -9.68
CA ARG A 271 -2.78 -9.62 -8.56
C ARG A 271 -3.20 -10.92 -7.91
N ASN A 272 -2.99 -11.02 -6.61
CA ASN A 272 -3.52 -12.13 -5.82
C ASN A 272 -4.95 -11.80 -5.40
N ILE A 273 -5.92 -12.26 -6.15
CA ILE A 273 -7.34 -12.19 -5.78
C ILE A 273 -7.71 -13.50 -5.12
N LEU A 274 -8.50 -13.45 -4.05
CA LEU A 274 -9.09 -14.66 -3.47
C LEU A 274 -9.94 -15.35 -4.54
N ILE A 275 -9.70 -16.62 -4.73
CA ILE A 275 -10.43 -17.46 -5.67
C ILE A 275 -11.16 -18.53 -4.86
N ASN A 276 -12.41 -18.77 -5.19
CA ASN A 276 -13.09 -19.96 -4.70
C ASN A 276 -12.51 -21.17 -5.46
N GLU A 277 -11.52 -21.82 -4.87
CA GLU A 277 -10.80 -22.92 -5.50
C GLU A 277 -11.74 -24.06 -5.89
N SER A 278 -12.73 -24.37 -5.07
CA SER A 278 -13.71 -25.42 -5.34
C SER A 278 -14.52 -25.09 -6.59
N GLU A 279 -15.05 -23.88 -6.70
CA GLU A 279 -15.81 -23.43 -7.87
C GLU A 279 -14.94 -23.36 -9.13
N ALA A 280 -13.69 -22.93 -9.01
CA ALA A 280 -12.74 -22.88 -10.13
C ALA A 280 -12.40 -24.28 -10.64
N ILE A 281 -12.17 -25.25 -9.75
CA ILE A 281 -11.92 -26.64 -10.10
C ILE A 281 -13.15 -27.27 -10.78
N ASP A 282 -14.34 -27.03 -10.26
CA ASP A 282 -15.60 -27.49 -10.86
C ASP A 282 -15.81 -26.92 -12.26
N ASN A 283 -15.53 -25.64 -12.45
CA ASN A 283 -15.62 -24.97 -13.74
C ASN A 283 -14.60 -25.54 -14.75
N CYS A 284 -13.37 -25.79 -14.30
CA CYS A 284 -12.35 -26.48 -15.12
C CYS A 284 -12.82 -27.88 -15.53
N SER A 285 -13.38 -28.64 -14.59
CA SER A 285 -13.90 -29.99 -14.88
C SER A 285 -15.06 -29.95 -15.88
N LYS A 286 -16.02 -29.04 -15.71
CA LYS A 286 -17.15 -28.86 -16.63
C LYS A 286 -16.73 -28.38 -18.04
N SER A 287 -15.59 -27.68 -18.12
CA SER A 287 -15.05 -27.15 -19.37
C SER A 287 -14.17 -28.15 -20.14
N GLN A 288 -13.89 -29.34 -19.57
CA GLN A 288 -13.19 -30.42 -20.26
C GLN A 288 -13.98 -30.84 -21.51
N ASN A 289 -13.26 -31.06 -22.59
CA ASN A 289 -13.82 -31.41 -23.91
C ASN A 289 -14.59 -30.30 -24.66
N ILE A 290 -14.77 -29.12 -24.02
CA ILE A 290 -15.34 -27.93 -24.68
C ILE A 290 -14.20 -26.98 -25.08
N LEU A 291 -13.20 -26.83 -24.23
CA LEU A 291 -12.02 -25.99 -24.44
C LEU A 291 -10.76 -26.85 -24.64
N SER A 292 -9.71 -26.23 -25.18
CA SER A 292 -8.42 -26.92 -25.29
C SER A 292 -7.86 -27.24 -23.89
N ASN A 293 -7.14 -28.35 -23.76
CA ASN A 293 -6.51 -28.75 -22.51
C ASN A 293 -5.56 -27.64 -21.97
N GLU A 294 -4.90 -26.92 -22.86
CA GLU A 294 -4.02 -25.81 -22.50
C GLU A 294 -4.80 -24.68 -21.80
N THR A 295 -5.97 -24.33 -22.34
CA THR A 295 -6.83 -23.28 -21.73
C THR A 295 -7.39 -23.73 -20.38
N VAL A 296 -7.83 -24.99 -20.26
CA VAL A 296 -8.36 -25.53 -19.00
C VAL A 296 -7.28 -25.59 -17.93
N ILE A 297 -6.07 -26.04 -18.28
CA ILE A 297 -4.92 -26.11 -17.38
C ILE A 297 -4.49 -24.71 -16.94
N ALA A 298 -4.51 -23.71 -17.86
CA ALA A 298 -4.16 -22.32 -17.55
C ALA A 298 -5.11 -21.66 -16.53
N GLN A 299 -6.35 -22.13 -16.44
CA GLN A 299 -7.35 -21.62 -15.50
C GLN A 299 -7.43 -22.42 -14.20
N HIS A 300 -6.66 -23.52 -14.09
CA HIS A 300 -6.70 -24.36 -12.90
C HIS A 300 -5.91 -23.71 -11.75
N PRO A 301 -6.50 -23.52 -10.55
CA PRO A 301 -5.89 -22.74 -9.46
C PRO A 301 -4.55 -23.31 -8.95
N TRP A 302 -4.28 -24.58 -9.16
CA TRP A 302 -3.04 -25.23 -8.70
C TRP A 302 -1.90 -25.17 -9.73
N VAL A 303 -2.14 -24.66 -10.92
CA VAL A 303 -1.14 -24.61 -11.99
C VAL A 303 -0.51 -23.23 -12.06
N SER A 304 0.77 -23.14 -11.71
CA SER A 304 1.56 -21.90 -11.79
C SER A 304 2.31 -21.77 -13.13
N ASP A 305 2.69 -22.89 -13.76
CA ASP A 305 3.38 -22.95 -15.05
C ASP A 305 2.68 -23.93 -15.97
N VAL A 306 1.93 -23.37 -16.92
CA VAL A 306 1.12 -24.12 -17.89
C VAL A 306 1.99 -25.02 -18.78
N GLN A 307 3.15 -24.52 -19.23
CA GLN A 307 4.02 -25.26 -20.13
C GLN A 307 4.71 -26.44 -19.44
N ALA A 308 5.12 -26.23 -18.18
CA ALA A 308 5.68 -27.31 -17.36
C ALA A 308 4.63 -28.40 -17.11
N GLU A 309 3.38 -28.03 -16.84
CA GLU A 309 2.30 -28.98 -16.59
C GLU A 309 1.90 -29.76 -17.84
N LEU A 310 1.84 -29.12 -19.00
CA LEU A 310 1.62 -29.78 -20.29
C LEU A 310 2.72 -30.80 -20.63
N LYS A 311 3.98 -30.49 -20.30
CA LYS A 311 5.09 -31.44 -20.48
C LYS A 311 4.94 -32.65 -19.57
N LYS A 312 4.55 -32.46 -18.31
CA LYS A 312 4.29 -33.58 -17.37
C LYS A 312 3.14 -34.47 -17.87
N LEU A 313 2.06 -33.87 -18.32
CA LEU A 313 0.92 -34.62 -18.89
C LEU A 313 1.27 -35.42 -20.15
N LYS A 314 2.11 -34.85 -21.03
CA LYS A 314 2.61 -35.59 -22.19
C LYS A 314 3.44 -36.80 -21.78
N LYS A 315 4.38 -36.59 -20.83
CA LYS A 315 5.22 -37.66 -20.30
C LYS A 315 4.37 -38.77 -19.64
N GLN A 316 3.38 -38.39 -18.82
CA GLN A 316 2.46 -39.32 -18.19
C GLN A 316 1.67 -40.16 -19.22
N LYS A 317 1.23 -39.56 -20.34
CA LYS A 317 0.56 -40.26 -21.42
C LYS A 317 1.50 -41.24 -22.13
N GLU A 318 2.74 -40.86 -22.38
CA GLU A 318 3.78 -41.72 -22.97
C GLU A 318 4.11 -42.89 -22.05
N ASP A 319 4.35 -42.65 -20.77
CA ASP A 319 4.63 -43.67 -19.76
C ASP A 319 3.44 -44.67 -19.62
N ASN A 320 2.20 -44.18 -19.69
CA ASN A 320 0.99 -45.03 -19.66
C ASN A 320 0.86 -45.88 -20.92
N ILE A 321 1.18 -45.34 -22.11
CA ILE A 321 1.15 -46.10 -23.36
C ILE A 321 2.21 -47.21 -23.35
N GLU A 322 3.40 -46.94 -22.84
CA GLU A 322 4.46 -47.94 -22.66
C GLU A 322 4.04 -49.06 -21.69
N SER A 323 3.35 -48.69 -20.58
CA SER A 323 2.88 -49.66 -19.59
C SER A 323 1.78 -50.59 -20.07
N TYR A 324 0.96 -50.19 -21.06
CA TYR A 324 -0.09 -50.99 -21.66
C TYR A 324 0.37 -51.87 -22.83
N GLY A 325 1.69 -51.92 -23.16
CA GLY A 325 2.29 -52.91 -24.02
C GLY A 325 1.99 -52.78 -25.53
N PHE A 326 1.62 -51.60 -26.02
CA PHE A 326 1.55 -51.32 -27.45
C PHE A 326 2.90 -50.79 -27.95
N PRO A 327 3.64 -51.52 -28.82
CA PRO A 327 4.91 -51.05 -29.36
C PRO A 327 4.65 -49.86 -30.28
N ILE A 328 5.15 -48.67 -29.87
CA ILE A 328 5.18 -47.50 -30.73
C ILE A 328 6.19 -47.78 -31.83
N SER A 329 5.74 -47.93 -33.08
CA SER A 329 6.64 -48.01 -34.24
C SER A 329 7.42 -46.71 -34.34
N ARG A 330 8.72 -46.76 -33.99
CA ARG A 330 9.65 -45.68 -34.27
C ARG A 330 9.68 -45.45 -35.78
N LYS A 331 9.26 -44.28 -36.23
CA LYS A 331 9.52 -43.82 -37.60
C LYS A 331 11.02 -43.90 -37.82
N ALA A 332 11.40 -44.71 -38.81
CA ALA A 332 12.79 -44.83 -39.28
C ALA A 332 13.27 -43.43 -39.70
N GLU A 333 14.38 -43.01 -39.14
CA GLU A 333 15.17 -41.91 -39.68
C GLU A 333 15.69 -42.35 -41.07
N ASP A 334 15.24 -41.66 -42.12
CA ASP A 334 15.81 -41.76 -43.46
C ASP A 334 17.27 -41.33 -43.43
N LYS A 335 18.17 -42.28 -43.29
CA LYS A 335 19.55 -42.15 -43.70
C LYS A 335 19.60 -42.27 -45.23
N ASN A 336 19.47 -41.16 -45.91
CA ASN A 336 19.97 -41.08 -47.28
C ASN A 336 21.47 -40.74 -47.25
N SER A 337 22.25 -41.81 -47.33
CA SER A 337 23.65 -41.76 -47.71
C SER A 337 23.80 -41.18 -49.12
N LYS A 338 24.59 -40.15 -49.24
CA LYS A 338 25.27 -39.81 -50.49
C LYS A 338 26.31 -40.87 -50.71
N ASP A 339 26.27 -41.48 -51.85
CA ASP A 339 27.44 -41.95 -52.57
C ASP A 339 27.14 -41.92 -54.09
N ASP A 340 28.19 -41.39 -54.76
CA ASP A 340 28.55 -41.57 -56.18
C ASP A 340 27.84 -40.70 -57.26
N ASP A 341 28.49 -39.73 -57.79
CA ASP A 341 29.47 -39.48 -58.86
C ASP A 341 29.73 -37.97 -59.07
#